data_2ff18cc88427db910cd0c883bc29143d
#
_entry.id   2ff18cc88427db910cd0c883bc29143d
#
_cell.length_a   1.000
_cell.length_b   1.000
_cell.length_c   1.000
_cell.angle_alpha   90.00
_cell.angle_beta   90.00
_cell.angle_gamma   90.00
#
_symmetry.space_group_name_H-M   'P 1'
#
loop_
_entity.id
_entity.type
_entity.pdbx_description
1 polymer ?
#
loop_
_entity_poly.entity_id
_entity_poly.type
_entity_poly.pdbx_seq_one_letter_code
_entity_poly.pdbx_strand_id
1 'polypeptide(L)'
;MATNGTVGAVAALWRFPVKSMRGERLEQAQLTELGLMGDRAYALIDADTGKVVSAKSVRLFPDLFSCRAAFVEPPRSGGELPSVRIALPDGASVTSDSSEVDRVLSAYF
;
A
#
# COMPACT_ATOMS: atom_id res chain seq x y z
N MET A 1 7.81 -29.44 10.19
CA MET A 1 7.78 -28.26 11.06
C MET A 1 8.91 -28.33 12.08
N ALA A 2 9.60 -27.25 12.26
CA ALA A 2 10.59 -27.18 13.32
C ALA A 2 9.89 -27.21 14.66
N THR A 3 10.21 -28.21 15.47
CA THR A 3 9.55 -28.40 16.73
C THR A 3 10.44 -28.13 17.92
N ASN A 4 11.74 -28.12 17.68
CA ASN A 4 12.72 -28.15 18.77
C ASN A 4 13.47 -26.84 18.93
N GLY A 5 13.10 -25.83 18.17
CA GLY A 5 13.78 -24.58 18.31
C GLY A 5 13.19 -23.50 17.45
N THR A 6 13.31 -22.31 17.94
CA THR A 6 12.97 -21.11 17.19
C THR A 6 14.25 -20.55 16.60
N VAL A 7 14.34 -20.54 15.28
CA VAL A 7 15.48 -19.96 14.58
C VAL A 7 15.44 -18.44 14.70
N GLY A 8 14.25 -17.90 14.86
CA GLY A 8 14.01 -16.49 15.02
C GLY A 8 12.53 -16.23 15.27
N ALA A 9 12.16 -14.98 15.41
CA ALA A 9 10.78 -14.56 15.60
C ALA A 9 10.49 -13.33 14.76
N VAL A 10 9.24 -13.19 14.33
CA VAL A 10 8.81 -11.99 13.60
C VAL A 10 8.67 -10.85 14.62
N ALA A 11 9.54 -9.84 14.48
CA ALA A 11 9.53 -8.67 15.36
C ALA A 11 8.47 -7.65 14.96
N ALA A 12 8.19 -7.55 13.67
CA ALA A 12 7.17 -6.64 13.15
C ALA A 12 6.65 -7.17 11.81
N LEU A 13 5.39 -6.91 11.54
CA LEU A 13 4.73 -7.33 10.32
C LEU A 13 4.14 -6.09 9.65
N TRP A 14 4.52 -5.86 8.40
CA TRP A 14 4.09 -4.69 7.65
C TRP A 14 3.46 -5.12 6.33
N ARG A 15 2.45 -4.37 5.91
CA ARG A 15 1.85 -4.52 4.60
C ARG A 15 1.89 -3.18 3.89
N PHE A 16 2.22 -3.21 2.59
CA PHE A 16 2.32 -2.03 1.75
C PHE A 16 1.25 -2.10 0.66
N PRO A 17 0.04 -1.59 0.94
CA PRO A 17 -1.07 -1.71 -0.02
C PRO A 17 -0.83 -1.01 -1.35
N VAL A 18 -0.11 0.11 -1.34
CA VAL A 18 0.20 0.87 -2.55
C VAL A 18 1.71 0.88 -2.77
N LYS A 19 2.12 0.53 -3.98
CA LYS A 19 3.53 0.48 -4.34
C LYS A 19 4.23 1.80 -4.03
N SER A 20 5.36 1.72 -3.34
CA SER A 20 6.27 2.83 -3.00
C SER A 20 5.73 3.84 -1.99
N MET A 21 4.56 3.64 -1.43
CA MET A 21 4.08 4.41 -0.29
C MET A 21 4.43 3.71 1.01
N ARG A 22 4.40 4.44 2.12
CA ARG A 22 4.52 3.84 3.45
C ARG A 22 3.32 2.94 3.70
N GLY A 23 3.54 1.86 4.44
CA GLY A 23 2.54 0.85 4.68
C GLY A 23 1.92 0.92 6.06
N GLU A 24 1.29 -0.18 6.42
CA GLU A 24 0.60 -0.36 7.69
C GLU A 24 1.23 -1.49 8.48
N ARG A 25 1.32 -1.30 9.79
CA ARG A 25 1.78 -2.34 10.70
C ARG A 25 0.61 -3.23 11.09
N LEU A 26 0.85 -4.54 11.11
CA LEU A 26 -0.19 -5.53 11.36
C LEU A 26 0.15 -6.37 12.58
N GLU A 27 -0.89 -6.81 13.30
CA GLU A 27 -0.76 -7.85 14.32
C GLU A 27 -0.74 -9.24 13.69
N GLN A 28 -1.49 -9.41 12.60
CA GLN A 28 -1.55 -10.67 11.87
C GLN A 28 -1.86 -10.40 10.40
N ALA A 29 -1.50 -11.33 9.53
CA ALA A 29 -1.78 -11.26 8.11
C ALA A 29 -1.88 -12.66 7.51
N GLN A 30 -2.64 -12.77 6.43
CA GLN A 30 -2.75 -14.01 5.67
C GLN A 30 -1.61 -14.08 4.65
N LEU A 31 -0.92 -15.20 4.60
CA LEU A 31 0.08 -15.47 3.56
C LEU A 31 -0.58 -16.17 2.39
N THR A 32 -0.14 -15.80 1.19
CA THR A 32 -0.54 -16.43 -0.05
C THR A 32 0.72 -16.85 -0.82
N GLU A 33 0.54 -17.52 -1.94
CA GLU A 33 1.66 -17.88 -2.82
C GLU A 33 2.41 -16.65 -3.35
N LEU A 34 1.74 -15.49 -3.39
CA LEU A 34 2.32 -14.23 -3.85
C LEU A 34 2.85 -13.36 -2.72
N GLY A 35 2.80 -13.84 -1.47
CA GLY A 35 3.21 -13.11 -0.29
C GLY A 35 2.05 -12.77 0.63
N LEU A 36 2.16 -11.68 1.38
CA LEU A 36 1.09 -11.22 2.26
C LEU A 36 -0.14 -10.82 1.45
N MET A 37 -1.32 -11.23 1.92
CA MET A 37 -2.58 -10.85 1.30
C MET A 37 -2.71 -9.32 1.24
N GLY A 38 -2.90 -8.79 0.04
CA GLY A 38 -3.08 -7.35 -0.18
C GLY A 38 -1.81 -6.54 -0.28
N ASP A 39 -0.63 -7.17 -0.13
CA ASP A 39 0.63 -6.43 -0.25
C ASP A 39 0.82 -5.98 -1.70
N ARG A 40 1.10 -4.68 -1.88
CA ARG A 40 1.29 -4.03 -3.18
C ARG A 40 0.16 -4.30 -4.18
N ALA A 41 -1.06 -4.35 -3.66
CA ALA A 41 -2.27 -4.61 -4.47
C ALA A 41 -2.64 -3.43 -5.37
N TYR A 42 -2.18 -2.23 -5.02
CA TYR A 42 -2.46 -1.00 -5.75
C TYR A 42 -1.18 -0.33 -6.22
N ALA A 43 -1.29 0.47 -7.26
CA ALA A 43 -0.22 1.33 -7.75
C ALA A 43 -0.82 2.59 -8.35
N LEU A 44 -0.06 3.68 -8.32
CA LEU A 44 -0.43 4.89 -9.06
C LEU A 44 0.03 4.75 -10.51
N ILE A 45 -0.77 5.25 -11.41
CA ILE A 45 -0.43 5.31 -12.84
C ILE A 45 -0.28 6.78 -13.24
N ASP A 46 0.83 7.11 -13.87
CA ASP A 46 1.03 8.43 -14.45
C ASP A 46 0.12 8.57 -15.68
N ALA A 47 -0.83 9.50 -15.62
CA ALA A 47 -1.81 9.66 -16.68
C ALA A 47 -1.16 10.08 -18.02
N ASP A 48 -0.05 10.80 -17.97
CA ASP A 48 0.63 11.27 -19.18
C ASP A 48 1.42 10.16 -19.90
N THR A 49 2.05 9.28 -19.12
CA THR A 49 2.93 8.24 -19.69
C THR A 49 2.31 6.84 -19.67
N GLY A 50 1.27 6.63 -18.86
CA GLY A 50 0.69 5.30 -18.64
C GLY A 50 1.57 4.36 -17.83
N LYS A 51 2.66 4.85 -17.26
CA LYS A 51 3.60 4.03 -16.50
C LYS A 51 3.28 4.05 -15.01
N VAL A 52 3.65 2.97 -14.34
CA VAL A 52 3.50 2.86 -12.88
C VAL A 52 4.47 3.83 -12.19
N VAL A 53 3.92 4.62 -11.28
CA VAL A 53 4.70 5.51 -10.42
C VAL A 53 5.39 4.67 -9.35
N SER A 54 6.70 4.85 -9.18
CA SER A 54 7.45 4.09 -8.20
C SER A 54 8.59 4.91 -7.61
N ALA A 55 9.24 4.35 -6.59
CA ALA A 55 10.42 4.95 -5.96
C ALA A 55 11.54 5.25 -6.95
N LYS A 56 11.60 4.53 -8.06
CA LYS A 56 12.58 4.78 -9.12
C LYS A 56 12.35 6.11 -9.82
N SER A 57 11.15 6.67 -9.69
CA SER A 57 10.76 7.95 -10.28
C SER A 57 10.78 9.09 -9.26
N VAL A 58 11.61 8.98 -8.24
CA VAL A 58 11.64 9.93 -7.11
C VAL A 58 11.83 11.38 -7.53
N ARG A 59 12.52 11.63 -8.64
CA ARG A 59 12.69 12.99 -9.18
C ARG A 59 11.37 13.63 -9.58
N LEU A 60 10.43 12.82 -10.09
CA LEU A 60 9.13 13.27 -10.55
C LEU A 60 8.09 13.25 -9.44
N PHE A 61 8.29 12.36 -8.46
CA PHE A 61 7.34 12.14 -7.37
C PHE A 61 8.07 12.07 -6.03
N PRO A 62 8.72 13.18 -5.60
CA PRO A 62 9.60 13.16 -4.43
C PRO A 62 8.88 12.86 -3.12
N ASP A 63 7.58 13.15 -3.03
CA ASP A 63 6.81 12.96 -1.81
C ASP A 63 6.11 11.60 -1.72
N LEU A 64 6.36 10.70 -2.68
CA LEU A 64 5.69 9.40 -2.72
C LEU A 64 5.91 8.60 -1.42
N PHE A 65 7.13 8.58 -0.92
CA PHE A 65 7.48 7.89 0.33
C PHE A 65 6.89 8.56 1.58
N SER A 66 6.46 9.80 1.47
CA SER A 66 5.85 10.50 2.60
C SER A 66 4.34 10.25 2.68
N CYS A 67 3.75 9.65 1.67
CA CYS A 67 2.37 9.20 1.70
C CYS A 67 2.29 7.85 2.42
N ARG A 68 1.17 7.62 3.11
CA ARG A 68 0.93 6.36 3.81
C ARG A 68 -0.36 5.75 3.30
N ALA A 69 -0.34 4.44 3.05
CA ALA A 69 -1.52 3.72 2.60
C ALA A 69 -1.88 2.61 3.58
N ALA A 70 -3.18 2.43 3.82
CA ALA A 70 -3.71 1.36 4.63
C ALA A 70 -5.04 0.90 4.04
N PHE A 71 -5.35 -0.40 4.15
CA PHE A 71 -6.66 -0.89 3.78
C PHE A 71 -7.71 -0.37 4.75
N VAL A 72 -8.89 -0.02 4.25
CA VAL A 72 -10.02 0.42 5.09
C VAL A 72 -10.56 -0.74 5.94
N GLU A 73 -10.38 -1.98 5.45
CA GLU A 73 -10.70 -3.21 6.17
C GLU A 73 -9.72 -4.29 5.72
N PRO A 74 -9.51 -5.35 6.52
CA PRO A 74 -8.56 -6.40 6.16
C PRO A 74 -8.97 -7.12 4.87
N PRO A 75 -8.05 -7.29 3.90
CA PRO A 75 -8.33 -8.08 2.70
C PRO A 75 -8.51 -9.55 3.06
N ARG A 76 -9.42 -10.22 2.36
CA ARG A 76 -9.76 -11.62 2.60
C ARG A 76 -9.60 -12.45 1.34
N SER A 77 -9.19 -13.68 1.52
CA SER A 77 -9.10 -14.65 0.43
C SER A 77 -10.50 -14.91 -0.14
N GLY A 78 -10.63 -14.86 -1.44
CA GLY A 78 -11.89 -15.12 -2.14
C GLY A 78 -12.88 -13.97 -2.12
N GLY A 79 -12.57 -12.86 -1.45
CA GLY A 79 -13.40 -11.66 -1.43
C GLY A 79 -12.91 -10.60 -2.41
N GLU A 80 -13.68 -9.55 -2.56
CA GLU A 80 -13.23 -8.38 -3.31
C GLU A 80 -12.11 -7.68 -2.57
N LEU A 81 -11.19 -7.06 -3.31
CA LEU A 81 -10.12 -6.30 -2.73
C LEU A 81 -10.69 -5.03 -2.08
N PRO A 82 -10.49 -4.81 -0.77
CA PRO A 82 -10.99 -3.60 -0.13
C PRO A 82 -10.31 -2.34 -0.66
N SER A 83 -10.96 -1.21 -0.44
CA SER A 83 -10.36 0.09 -0.77
C SER A 83 -9.18 0.39 0.15
N VAL A 84 -8.28 1.24 -0.31
CA VAL A 84 -7.19 1.77 0.50
C VAL A 84 -7.41 3.24 0.80
N ARG A 85 -6.97 3.66 1.98
CA ARG A 85 -6.90 5.08 2.34
C ARG A 85 -5.47 5.54 2.19
N ILE A 86 -5.29 6.63 1.48
CA ILE A 86 -3.99 7.25 1.28
C ILE A 86 -3.97 8.55 2.07
N ALA A 87 -3.05 8.63 3.04
CA ALA A 87 -2.83 9.83 3.83
C ALA A 87 -1.66 10.60 3.20
N LEU A 88 -1.92 11.86 2.89
CA LEU A 88 -0.94 12.76 2.29
C LEU A 88 -0.18 13.52 3.38
N PRO A 89 1.06 13.97 3.10
CA PRO A 89 1.85 14.69 4.10
C PRO A 89 1.22 16.01 4.58
N ASP A 90 0.34 16.61 3.79
CA ASP A 90 -0.35 17.85 4.14
C ASP A 90 -1.53 17.65 5.10
N GLY A 91 -1.80 16.42 5.53
CA GLY A 91 -2.89 16.07 6.42
C GLY A 91 -4.17 15.66 5.72
N ALA A 92 -4.25 15.81 4.41
CA ALA A 92 -5.40 15.33 3.64
C ALA A 92 -5.36 13.81 3.48
N SER A 93 -6.52 13.20 3.27
CA SER A 93 -6.59 11.79 2.95
C SER A 93 -7.68 11.53 1.91
N VAL A 94 -7.53 10.43 1.16
CA VAL A 94 -8.49 10.04 0.13
C VAL A 94 -8.52 8.52 0.07
N THR A 95 -9.67 7.95 -0.26
CA THR A 95 -9.82 6.51 -0.46
C THR A 95 -9.85 6.16 -1.93
N SER A 96 -9.37 4.97 -2.27
CA SER A 96 -9.25 4.53 -3.67
C SER A 96 -10.60 4.40 -4.38
N ASP A 97 -11.70 4.24 -3.65
CA ASP A 97 -13.05 4.16 -4.21
C ASP A 97 -13.75 5.52 -4.31
N SER A 98 -13.10 6.59 -3.87
CA SER A 98 -13.66 7.94 -3.98
C SER A 98 -13.66 8.41 -5.44
N SER A 99 -14.73 9.07 -5.85
CA SER A 99 -14.77 9.71 -7.17
C SER A 99 -13.76 10.85 -7.30
N GLU A 100 -13.19 11.30 -6.18
CA GLU A 100 -12.23 12.40 -6.11
C GLU A 100 -10.78 11.93 -6.08
N VAL A 101 -10.52 10.62 -6.04
CA VAL A 101 -9.17 10.10 -5.80
C VAL A 101 -8.17 10.58 -6.85
N ASP A 102 -8.53 10.51 -8.13
CA ASP A 102 -7.63 10.94 -9.20
C ASP A 102 -7.35 12.44 -9.15
N ARG A 103 -8.37 13.22 -8.85
CA ARG A 103 -8.22 14.68 -8.73
C ARG A 103 -7.32 15.05 -7.55
N VAL A 104 -7.54 14.45 -6.41
CA VAL A 104 -6.76 14.74 -5.19
C VAL A 104 -5.31 14.35 -5.39
N LEU A 105 -5.03 13.18 -5.93
CA LEU A 105 -3.66 12.72 -6.15
C LEU A 105 -2.98 13.53 -7.26
N SER A 106 -3.70 13.87 -8.32
CA SER A 106 -3.14 14.70 -9.40
C SER A 106 -2.79 16.10 -8.92
N ALA A 107 -3.60 16.67 -8.04
CA ALA A 107 -3.33 18.01 -7.50
C ALA A 107 -2.13 17.98 -6.54
N TYR A 108 -1.91 16.89 -5.81
CA TYR A 108 -0.79 16.78 -4.89
C TYR A 108 0.53 16.51 -5.63
N PHE A 109 0.54 15.59 -6.57
CA PHE A 109 1.71 15.25 -7.37
C PHE A 109 1.71 16.02 -8.71
#